data_d4d3472e33cc32370b1c195bcf7a1229
#
_entry.id   d4d3472e33cc32370b1c195bcf7a1229
#
_cell.length_a   1.000
_cell.length_b   1.000
_cell.length_c   1.000
_cell.angle_alpha   90.00
_cell.angle_beta   90.00
_cell.angle_gamma   90.00
#
_symmetry.space_group_name_H-M   'P 1'
#
loop_
_entity.id
_entity.type
_entity.pdbx_description
1 polymer ?
#
loop_
_entity_poly.entity_id
_entity_poly.type
_entity_poly.pdbx_seq_one_letter_code
_entity_poly.pdbx_strand_id
1 'polypeptide(L)'
;MKKSQGIFTVLVLIFGWSICKNYENRSYDWDLPGYVGSVLAAEFPGNFDKVHQLTFQSIKQEAPGSEFSNIISGNAARKSYYENSQSFSEQLPYYRVKVLFVAAIDFFYKLGFSLPKSVLVTNLTSCFLAGIFVFLILGHIFPQRVWLVFSLSLVIFLLPLFSDLAIAPNPDMFGFMVLLAFFYAYLKKYP
;
A
#
# COMPACT_ATOMS: atom_id res chain seq x y z
N MET A 1 -11.39 -1.83 31.98
CA MET A 1 -11.22 -0.77 30.96
C MET A 1 -9.81 -0.18 30.90
N LYS A 2 -9.24 0.42 31.97
CA LYS A 2 -7.90 1.05 31.93
C LYS A 2 -6.76 0.12 31.45
N LYS A 3 -6.74 -1.16 31.85
CA LYS A 3 -5.69 -2.12 31.47
C LYS A 3 -5.71 -2.46 29.97
N SER A 4 -6.88 -2.57 29.37
CA SER A 4 -7.03 -2.84 27.93
C SER A 4 -6.58 -1.63 27.07
N GLN A 5 -6.83 -0.41 27.55
CA GLN A 5 -6.39 0.81 26.84
C GLN A 5 -4.85 0.92 26.82
N GLY A 6 -4.18 0.64 27.95
CA GLY A 6 -2.71 0.66 27.98
C GLY A 6 -2.08 -0.36 27.01
N ILE A 7 -2.62 -1.57 26.97
CA ILE A 7 -2.15 -2.62 26.05
C ILE A 7 -2.36 -2.22 24.59
N PHE A 8 -3.51 -1.64 24.25
CA PHE A 8 -3.77 -1.13 22.90
C PHE A 8 -2.78 -0.02 22.51
N THR A 9 -2.50 0.92 23.42
CA THR A 9 -1.52 1.98 23.17
C THR A 9 -0.13 1.42 22.87
N VAL A 10 0.34 0.44 23.67
CA VAL A 10 1.62 -0.24 23.41
C VAL A 10 1.65 -0.90 22.03
N LEU A 11 0.59 -1.60 21.66
CA LEU A 11 0.48 -2.25 20.36
C LEU A 11 0.52 -1.24 19.20
N VAL A 12 -0.19 -0.12 19.31
CA VAL A 12 -0.17 0.97 18.31
C VAL A 12 1.25 1.55 18.16
N LEU A 13 2.00 1.72 19.26
CA LEU A 13 3.38 2.18 19.20
C LEU A 13 4.31 1.18 18.50
N ILE A 14 4.15 -0.12 18.78
CA ILE A 14 4.93 -1.18 18.11
C ILE A 14 4.60 -1.21 16.61
N PHE A 15 3.32 -1.13 16.25
CA PHE A 15 2.90 -1.08 14.85
C PHE A 15 3.47 0.17 14.15
N GLY A 16 3.38 1.33 14.77
CA GLY A 16 3.95 2.57 14.24
C GLY A 16 5.45 2.47 14.01
N TRP A 17 6.18 1.92 14.98
CA TRP A 17 7.61 1.68 14.82
C TRP A 17 7.93 0.74 13.65
N SER A 18 7.19 -0.37 13.52
CA SER A 18 7.35 -1.32 12.40
C SER A 18 7.07 -0.66 11.05
N ILE A 19 6.04 0.20 10.97
CA ILE A 19 5.73 0.97 9.75
C ILE A 19 6.88 1.93 9.39
N CYS A 20 7.51 2.59 10.37
CA CYS A 20 8.68 3.43 10.10
C CYS A 20 9.85 2.60 9.55
N LYS A 21 10.07 1.39 10.06
CA LYS A 21 11.09 0.46 9.53
C LYS A 21 10.76 0.00 8.10
N ASN A 22 9.52 -0.32 7.83
CA ASN A 22 9.07 -0.68 6.47
C ASN A 22 9.26 0.49 5.49
N TYR A 23 9.05 1.73 5.93
CA TYR A 23 9.33 2.91 5.09
C TYR A 23 10.81 3.02 4.71
N GLU A 24 11.73 2.69 5.61
CA GLU A 24 13.17 2.67 5.34
C GLU A 24 13.55 1.56 4.33
N ASN A 25 12.87 0.41 4.39
CA ASN A 25 13.13 -0.79 3.57
C ASN A 25 12.18 -0.92 2.36
N ARG A 26 11.63 0.20 1.89
CA ARG A 26 10.70 0.22 0.75
C ARG A 26 11.28 -0.41 -0.51
N SER A 27 10.43 -1.01 -1.31
CA SER A 27 10.77 -1.62 -2.60
C SER A 27 10.12 -0.85 -3.74
N TYR A 28 10.84 -0.74 -4.84
CA TYR A 28 10.35 -0.20 -6.10
C TYR A 28 10.25 -1.34 -7.11
N ASP A 29 9.03 -1.73 -7.45
CA ASP A 29 8.78 -2.84 -8.37
C ASP A 29 8.04 -2.36 -9.63
N TRP A 30 7.90 -3.25 -10.59
CA TRP A 30 7.36 -3.01 -11.92
C TRP A 30 5.88 -2.59 -11.95
N ASP A 31 5.11 -2.85 -10.89
CA ASP A 31 3.74 -2.38 -10.76
C ASP A 31 3.64 -0.87 -10.48
N LEU A 32 4.70 -0.28 -9.91
CA LEU A 32 4.72 1.13 -9.54
C LEU A 32 4.39 2.08 -10.70
N PRO A 33 4.99 1.94 -11.92
CA PRO A 33 4.64 2.80 -13.06
C PRO A 33 3.16 2.76 -13.41
N GLY A 34 2.52 1.59 -13.32
CA GLY A 34 1.11 1.43 -13.62
C GLY A 34 0.19 2.24 -12.70
N TYR A 35 0.47 2.27 -11.40
CA TYR A 35 -0.32 3.06 -10.44
C TYR A 35 0.00 4.56 -10.51
N VAL A 36 1.26 4.93 -10.62
CA VAL A 36 1.68 6.33 -10.84
C VAL A 36 1.07 6.89 -12.13
N GLY A 37 1.20 6.15 -13.23
CA GLY A 37 0.61 6.51 -14.52
C GLY A 37 -0.92 6.58 -14.50
N SER A 38 -1.58 5.75 -13.68
CA SER A 38 -3.03 5.76 -13.54
C SER A 38 -3.54 7.05 -12.89
N VAL A 39 -2.84 7.59 -11.89
CA VAL A 39 -3.16 8.88 -11.27
C VAL A 39 -2.91 10.02 -12.26
N LEU A 40 -1.74 10.04 -12.91
CA LEU A 40 -1.39 11.08 -13.90
C LEU A 40 -2.32 11.07 -15.12
N ALA A 41 -2.79 9.91 -15.56
CA ALA A 41 -3.72 9.83 -16.68
C ALA A 41 -5.13 10.37 -16.36
N ALA A 42 -5.48 10.47 -15.08
CA ALA A 42 -6.68 11.19 -14.67
C ALA A 42 -6.47 12.72 -14.66
N GLU A 43 -5.24 13.17 -14.35
CA GLU A 43 -4.86 14.59 -14.36
C GLU A 43 -4.63 15.12 -15.79
N PHE A 44 -4.07 14.29 -16.69
CA PHE A 44 -3.75 14.65 -18.08
C PHE A 44 -4.45 13.72 -19.09
N PRO A 45 -5.78 13.77 -19.20
CA PRO A 45 -6.53 12.85 -20.05
C PRO A 45 -6.15 13.03 -21.53
N GLY A 46 -5.86 11.91 -22.21
CA GLY A 46 -5.50 11.89 -23.63
C GLY A 46 -4.06 12.33 -23.95
N ASN A 47 -3.29 12.80 -23.00
CA ASN A 47 -1.89 13.20 -23.21
C ASN A 47 -0.92 12.08 -22.76
N PHE A 48 -0.83 11.03 -23.56
CA PHE A 48 -0.06 9.84 -23.24
C PHE A 48 1.43 10.11 -23.05
N ASP A 49 2.03 11.00 -23.87
CA ASP A 49 3.44 11.34 -23.79
C ASP A 49 3.77 12.03 -22.47
N LYS A 50 2.94 12.98 -22.05
CA LYS A 50 3.11 13.67 -20.77
C LYS A 50 2.95 12.72 -19.58
N VAL A 51 1.94 11.86 -19.59
CA VAL A 51 1.72 10.85 -18.55
C VAL A 51 2.93 9.93 -18.46
N HIS A 52 3.41 9.41 -19.58
CA HIS A 52 4.59 8.55 -19.67
C HIS A 52 5.83 9.25 -19.10
N GLN A 53 6.16 10.45 -19.61
CA GLN A 53 7.31 11.21 -19.18
C GLN A 53 7.31 11.48 -17.69
N LEU A 54 6.22 12.00 -17.14
CA LEU A 54 6.10 12.33 -15.72
C LEU A 54 6.15 11.09 -14.83
N THR A 55 5.56 9.96 -15.27
CA THR A 55 5.62 8.68 -14.55
C THR A 55 7.06 8.23 -14.34
N PHE A 56 7.80 8.05 -15.42
CA PHE A 56 9.17 7.53 -15.33
C PHE A 56 10.15 8.53 -14.74
N GLN A 57 9.93 9.83 -14.94
CA GLN A 57 10.73 10.88 -14.32
C GLN A 57 10.55 10.87 -12.79
N SER A 58 9.33 10.78 -12.27
CA SER A 58 9.07 10.76 -10.82
C SER A 58 9.67 9.53 -10.15
N ILE A 59 9.59 8.36 -10.79
CA ILE A 59 10.16 7.13 -10.27
C ILE A 59 11.69 7.19 -10.29
N LYS A 60 12.29 7.68 -11.38
CA LYS A 60 13.75 7.82 -11.51
C LYS A 60 14.37 8.73 -10.44
N GLN A 61 13.61 9.72 -9.96
CA GLN A 61 14.08 10.63 -8.90
C GLN A 61 14.18 9.99 -7.54
N GLU A 62 13.45 8.89 -7.30
CA GLU A 62 13.33 8.28 -5.98
C GLU A 62 13.87 6.86 -5.91
N ALA A 63 13.74 6.09 -6.97
CA ALA A 63 14.17 4.69 -6.99
C ALA A 63 15.71 4.58 -7.09
N PRO A 64 16.32 3.65 -6.34
CA PRO A 64 17.73 3.29 -6.57
C PRO A 64 17.98 2.88 -8.01
N GLY A 65 19.17 3.18 -8.54
CA GLY A 65 19.48 2.94 -9.96
C GLY A 65 19.30 1.48 -10.39
N SER A 66 19.60 0.50 -9.52
CA SER A 66 19.38 -0.92 -9.80
C SER A 66 17.89 -1.29 -9.90
N GLU A 67 17.06 -0.76 -9.00
CA GLU A 67 15.61 -1.00 -9.01
C GLU A 67 14.95 -0.28 -10.19
N PHE A 68 15.33 0.96 -10.47
CA PHE A 68 14.86 1.67 -11.66
C PHE A 68 15.23 0.92 -12.94
N SER A 69 16.47 0.43 -13.06
CA SER A 69 16.90 -0.37 -14.21
C SER A 69 16.03 -1.64 -14.38
N ASN A 70 15.68 -2.32 -13.29
CA ASN A 70 14.78 -3.47 -13.32
C ASN A 70 13.35 -3.09 -13.76
N ILE A 71 12.84 -1.94 -13.31
CA ILE A 71 11.52 -1.42 -13.72
C ILE A 71 11.46 -1.19 -15.23
N ILE A 72 12.50 -0.62 -15.83
CA ILE A 72 12.48 -0.21 -17.24
C ILE A 72 12.98 -1.28 -18.23
N SER A 73 13.74 -2.27 -17.78
CA SER A 73 14.41 -3.24 -18.67
C SER A 73 14.42 -4.68 -18.15
N GLY A 74 13.73 -4.99 -17.07
CA GLY A 74 13.73 -6.32 -16.46
C GLY A 74 13.14 -7.43 -17.36
N ASN A 75 12.34 -7.08 -18.37
CA ASN A 75 11.87 -7.96 -19.43
C ASN A 75 11.45 -7.15 -20.68
N ALA A 76 11.08 -7.84 -21.76
CA ALA A 76 10.71 -7.21 -23.03
C ALA A 76 9.48 -6.28 -22.91
N ALA A 77 8.49 -6.65 -22.10
CA ALA A 77 7.29 -5.83 -21.89
C ALA A 77 7.62 -4.53 -21.14
N ARG A 78 8.39 -4.61 -20.04
CA ARG A 78 8.84 -3.43 -19.28
C ARG A 78 9.63 -2.47 -20.16
N LYS A 79 10.51 -3.00 -21.01
CA LYS A 79 11.28 -2.20 -21.97
C LYS A 79 10.36 -1.50 -22.97
N SER A 80 9.38 -2.22 -23.53
CA SER A 80 8.39 -1.63 -24.44
C SER A 80 7.59 -0.51 -23.79
N TYR A 81 7.17 -0.68 -22.54
CA TYR A 81 6.42 0.35 -21.80
C TYR A 81 7.27 1.59 -21.49
N TYR A 82 8.56 1.41 -21.28
CA TYR A 82 9.48 2.53 -21.06
C TYR A 82 9.83 3.28 -22.35
N GLU A 83 10.00 2.57 -23.47
CA GLU A 83 10.41 3.15 -24.75
C GLU A 83 9.23 3.73 -25.57
N ASN A 84 7.99 3.33 -25.28
CA ASN A 84 6.81 3.69 -26.07
C ASN A 84 5.63 4.11 -25.19
N SER A 85 5.26 5.39 -25.27
CA SER A 85 4.16 5.97 -24.51
C SER A 85 2.80 5.37 -24.83
N GLN A 86 2.57 4.95 -26.10
CA GLN A 86 1.34 4.28 -26.50
C GLN A 86 1.22 2.90 -25.83
N SER A 87 2.27 2.07 -25.90
CA SER A 87 2.30 0.76 -25.21
C SER A 87 2.10 0.91 -23.70
N PHE A 88 2.70 1.95 -23.09
CA PHE A 88 2.48 2.24 -21.69
C PHE A 88 1.03 2.61 -21.40
N SER A 89 0.40 3.43 -22.23
CA SER A 89 -0.98 3.85 -22.03
C SER A 89 -1.99 2.71 -22.14
N GLU A 90 -1.71 1.72 -22.99
CA GLU A 90 -2.57 0.54 -23.22
C GLU A 90 -2.62 -0.40 -22.01
N GLN A 91 -1.63 -0.41 -21.13
CA GLN A 91 -1.66 -1.19 -19.90
C GLN A 91 -2.41 -0.50 -18.75
N LEU A 92 -2.54 0.84 -18.74
CA LEU A 92 -3.11 1.59 -17.62
C LEU A 92 -4.54 1.16 -17.23
N PRO A 93 -5.44 0.78 -18.14
CA PRO A 93 -6.76 0.26 -17.77
C PRO A 93 -6.71 -0.91 -16.80
N TYR A 94 -5.69 -1.79 -16.89
CA TYR A 94 -5.49 -2.90 -15.95
C TYR A 94 -5.26 -2.44 -14.50
N TYR A 95 -4.58 -1.32 -14.31
CA TYR A 95 -4.35 -0.73 -12.98
C TYR A 95 -5.55 0.08 -12.49
N ARG A 96 -6.24 0.78 -13.39
CA ARG A 96 -7.38 1.66 -13.11
C ARG A 96 -8.62 0.92 -12.59
N VAL A 97 -8.76 -0.38 -12.86
CA VAL A 97 -9.87 -1.19 -12.29
C VAL A 97 -9.83 -1.24 -10.76
N LYS A 98 -8.68 -0.99 -10.14
CA LYS A 98 -8.50 -0.91 -8.68
C LYS A 98 -8.83 0.50 -8.17
N VAL A 99 -10.04 0.95 -8.45
CA VAL A 99 -10.50 2.35 -8.29
C VAL A 99 -10.21 2.90 -6.89
N LEU A 100 -10.52 2.16 -5.83
CA LEU A 100 -10.32 2.63 -4.45
C LEU A 100 -8.84 2.77 -4.10
N PHE A 101 -7.98 1.89 -4.61
CA PHE A 101 -6.54 1.98 -4.38
C PHE A 101 -5.95 3.19 -5.10
N VAL A 102 -6.30 3.39 -6.37
CA VAL A 102 -5.87 4.57 -7.16
C VAL A 102 -6.36 5.86 -6.52
N ALA A 103 -7.60 5.90 -6.03
CA ALA A 103 -8.14 7.07 -5.32
C ALA A 103 -7.40 7.36 -4.01
N ALA A 104 -7.00 6.32 -3.27
CA ALA A 104 -6.19 6.49 -2.05
C ALA A 104 -4.79 7.03 -2.36
N ILE A 105 -4.15 6.58 -3.46
CA ILE A 105 -2.88 7.14 -3.93
C ILE A 105 -3.04 8.61 -4.30
N ASP A 106 -4.07 8.97 -5.08
CA ASP A 106 -4.37 10.34 -5.47
C ASP A 106 -4.62 11.24 -4.25
N PHE A 107 -5.29 10.72 -3.22
CA PHE A 107 -5.48 11.43 -1.95
C PHE A 107 -4.14 11.80 -1.30
N PHE A 108 -3.21 10.86 -1.15
CA PHE A 108 -1.90 11.14 -0.58
C PHE A 108 -1.06 12.07 -1.48
N TYR A 109 -1.16 11.92 -2.79
CA TYR A 109 -0.52 12.82 -3.74
C TYR A 109 -1.00 14.27 -3.55
N LYS A 110 -2.31 14.49 -3.41
CA LYS A 110 -2.90 15.82 -3.13
C LYS A 110 -2.54 16.37 -1.76
N LEU A 111 -2.14 15.54 -0.80
CA LEU A 111 -1.54 15.98 0.46
C LEU A 111 -0.08 16.44 0.34
N GLY A 112 0.54 16.35 -0.85
CA GLY A 112 1.88 16.83 -1.13
C GLY A 112 2.97 15.77 -1.11
N PHE A 113 2.63 14.48 -0.99
CA PHE A 113 3.61 13.41 -1.23
C PHE A 113 3.94 13.31 -2.72
N SER A 114 5.16 12.88 -3.07
CA SER A 114 5.44 12.51 -4.46
C SER A 114 4.63 11.27 -4.85
N LEU A 115 4.39 11.04 -6.14
CA LEU A 115 3.58 9.92 -6.61
C LEU A 115 4.11 8.54 -6.17
N PRO A 116 5.42 8.21 -6.30
CA PRO A 116 5.93 6.96 -5.78
C PRO A 116 5.75 6.80 -4.27
N LYS A 117 5.95 7.87 -3.48
CA LYS A 117 5.69 7.85 -2.04
C LYS A 117 4.22 7.70 -1.72
N SER A 118 3.33 8.25 -2.52
CA SER A 118 1.88 8.11 -2.31
C SER A 118 1.42 6.66 -2.40
N VAL A 119 1.99 5.88 -3.33
CA VAL A 119 1.75 4.43 -3.40
C VAL A 119 2.22 3.73 -2.13
N LEU A 120 3.46 4.00 -1.71
CA LEU A 120 4.04 3.43 -0.50
C LEU A 120 3.23 3.81 0.76
N VAL A 121 2.92 5.09 0.95
CA VAL A 121 2.18 5.58 2.13
C VAL A 121 0.77 4.98 2.18
N THR A 122 0.13 4.77 1.03
CA THR A 122 -1.15 4.05 0.95
C THR A 122 -1.03 2.64 1.52
N ASN A 123 0.00 1.88 1.13
CA ASN A 123 0.21 0.52 1.62
C ASN A 123 0.64 0.48 3.09
N LEU A 124 1.53 1.37 3.51
CA LEU A 124 1.94 1.46 4.92
C LEU A 124 0.77 1.82 5.84
N THR A 125 -0.07 2.77 5.43
CA THR A 125 -1.30 3.13 6.16
C THR A 125 -2.26 1.95 6.22
N SER A 126 -2.41 1.23 5.11
CA SER A 126 -3.25 0.02 5.03
C SER A 126 -2.74 -1.09 5.95
N CYS A 127 -1.43 -1.30 6.00
CA CYS A 127 -0.79 -2.26 6.90
C CYS A 127 -1.04 -1.90 8.37
N PHE A 128 -0.86 -0.63 8.75
CA PHE A 128 -1.14 -0.15 10.09
C PHE A 128 -2.60 -0.38 10.50
N LEU A 129 -3.54 0.01 9.64
CA LEU A 129 -4.98 -0.18 9.88
C LEU A 129 -5.37 -1.67 9.90
N ALA A 130 -4.77 -2.50 9.03
CA ALA A 130 -4.99 -3.95 9.05
C ALA A 130 -4.59 -4.55 10.41
N GLY A 131 -3.44 -4.15 10.96
CA GLY A 131 -3.01 -4.55 12.30
C GLY A 131 -4.02 -4.15 13.39
N ILE A 132 -4.57 -2.93 13.32
CA ILE A 132 -5.63 -2.46 14.23
C ILE A 132 -6.88 -3.33 14.08
N PHE A 133 -7.35 -3.60 12.85
CA PHE A 133 -8.53 -4.44 12.65
C PHE A 133 -8.32 -5.87 13.14
N VAL A 134 -7.13 -6.47 12.96
CA VAL A 134 -6.80 -7.78 13.55
C VAL A 134 -6.97 -7.75 15.07
N PHE A 135 -6.43 -6.73 15.75
CA PHE A 135 -6.60 -6.59 17.20
C PHE A 135 -8.08 -6.44 17.61
N LEU A 136 -8.86 -5.64 16.89
CA LEU A 136 -10.28 -5.43 17.18
C LEU A 136 -11.11 -6.69 16.95
N ILE A 137 -10.83 -7.44 15.89
CA ILE A 137 -11.49 -8.72 15.58
C ILE A 137 -11.18 -9.76 16.66
N LEU A 138 -9.89 -9.93 16.99
CA LEU A 138 -9.49 -10.86 18.06
C LEU A 138 -10.05 -10.45 19.42
N GLY A 139 -10.12 -9.16 19.71
CA GLY A 139 -10.75 -8.64 20.93
C GLY A 139 -12.25 -8.91 21.01
N HIS A 140 -12.92 -8.94 19.85
CA HIS A 140 -14.34 -9.34 19.79
C HIS A 140 -14.51 -10.85 20.02
N ILE A 141 -13.62 -11.69 19.45
CA ILE A 141 -13.68 -13.16 19.60
C ILE A 141 -13.25 -13.61 21.01
N PHE A 142 -12.26 -12.92 21.62
CA PHE A 142 -11.70 -13.28 22.93
C PHE A 142 -11.80 -12.12 23.95
N PRO A 143 -13.00 -11.65 24.32
CA PRO A 143 -13.20 -10.39 25.05
C PRO A 143 -12.54 -10.34 26.43
N GLN A 144 -12.32 -11.49 27.08
CA GLN A 144 -11.73 -11.56 28.43
C GLN A 144 -10.25 -11.91 28.43
N ARG A 145 -9.64 -12.17 27.25
CA ARG A 145 -8.26 -12.67 27.12
C ARG A 145 -7.33 -11.65 26.49
N VAL A 146 -7.27 -10.45 27.07
CA VAL A 146 -6.55 -9.30 26.47
C VAL A 146 -5.09 -9.60 26.14
N TRP A 147 -4.38 -10.39 26.94
CA TRP A 147 -3.00 -10.78 26.66
C TRP A 147 -2.88 -11.74 25.48
N LEU A 148 -3.82 -12.67 25.34
CA LEU A 148 -3.89 -13.55 24.16
C LEU A 148 -4.14 -12.73 22.90
N VAL A 149 -5.09 -11.79 22.94
CA VAL A 149 -5.39 -10.87 21.84
C VAL A 149 -4.16 -10.07 21.45
N PHE A 150 -3.45 -9.49 22.43
CA PHE A 150 -2.22 -8.75 22.19
C PHE A 150 -1.15 -9.61 21.52
N SER A 151 -0.86 -10.79 22.09
CA SER A 151 0.19 -11.68 21.58
C SER A 151 -0.12 -12.17 20.16
N LEU A 152 -1.36 -12.60 19.89
CA LEU A 152 -1.76 -13.05 18.56
C LEU A 152 -1.71 -11.90 17.53
N SER A 153 -2.19 -10.71 17.90
CA SER A 153 -2.11 -9.54 17.01
C SER A 153 -0.68 -9.17 16.67
N LEU A 154 0.21 -9.21 17.67
CA LEU A 154 1.63 -8.93 17.48
C LEU A 154 2.30 -9.97 16.58
N VAL A 155 2.05 -11.26 16.83
CA VAL A 155 2.61 -12.34 16.00
C VAL A 155 2.14 -12.21 14.56
N ILE A 156 0.84 -12.02 14.32
CA ILE A 156 0.29 -11.88 12.96
C ILE A 156 0.91 -10.66 12.26
N PHE A 157 0.97 -9.50 12.95
CA PHE A 157 1.49 -8.26 12.36
C PHE A 157 2.99 -8.32 12.04
N LEU A 158 3.76 -9.05 12.84
CA LEU A 158 5.22 -9.21 12.64
C LEU A 158 5.58 -10.35 11.68
N LEU A 159 4.60 -11.05 11.09
CA LEU A 159 4.89 -12.01 10.03
C LEU A 159 5.56 -11.32 8.84
N PRO A 160 6.60 -11.91 8.24
CA PRO A 160 7.27 -11.34 7.06
C PRO A 160 6.30 -10.95 5.94
N LEU A 161 5.24 -11.74 5.73
CA LEU A 161 4.20 -11.46 4.74
C LEU A 161 3.56 -10.07 4.90
N PHE A 162 3.31 -9.61 6.14
CA PHE A 162 2.75 -8.28 6.39
C PHE A 162 3.74 -7.18 5.95
N SER A 163 5.01 -7.35 6.27
CA SER A 163 6.07 -6.42 5.87
C SER A 163 6.22 -6.39 4.35
N ASP A 164 6.31 -7.56 3.71
CA ASP A 164 6.49 -7.69 2.26
C ASP A 164 5.34 -7.04 1.49
N LEU A 165 4.08 -7.28 1.91
CA LEU A 165 2.91 -6.65 1.30
C LEU A 165 2.85 -5.14 1.55
N ALA A 166 3.36 -4.67 2.70
CA ALA A 166 3.34 -3.25 3.04
C ALA A 166 4.30 -2.40 2.20
N ILE A 167 5.44 -2.99 1.80
CA ILE A 167 6.46 -2.29 1.00
C ILE A 167 6.32 -2.50 -0.51
N ALA A 168 5.57 -3.51 -0.94
CA ALA A 168 5.32 -3.78 -2.36
C ALA A 168 4.36 -2.75 -2.96
N PRO A 169 4.64 -2.21 -4.17
CA PRO A 169 3.77 -1.22 -4.81
C PRO A 169 2.56 -1.86 -5.51
N ASN A 170 1.81 -2.69 -4.78
CA ASN A 170 0.61 -3.39 -5.27
C ASN A 170 -0.59 -3.17 -4.34
N PRO A 171 -1.84 -3.48 -4.74
CA PRO A 171 -3.05 -3.21 -3.97
C PRO A 171 -3.35 -4.25 -2.89
N ASP A 172 -2.53 -5.28 -2.71
CA ASP A 172 -2.89 -6.46 -1.93
C ASP A 172 -3.05 -6.12 -0.44
N MET A 173 -2.14 -5.33 0.12
CA MET A 173 -2.26 -4.85 1.50
C MET A 173 -3.49 -3.96 1.70
N PHE A 174 -3.80 -3.10 0.74
CA PHE A 174 -4.99 -2.25 0.79
C PHE A 174 -6.28 -3.10 0.71
N GLY A 175 -6.33 -4.07 -0.21
CA GLY A 175 -7.46 -5.00 -0.33
C GLY A 175 -7.66 -5.82 0.94
N PHE A 176 -6.57 -6.31 1.54
CA PHE A 176 -6.60 -7.04 2.80
C PHE A 176 -7.15 -6.18 3.96
N MET A 177 -6.70 -4.93 4.08
CA MET A 177 -7.23 -3.98 5.07
C MET A 177 -8.73 -3.75 4.91
N VAL A 178 -9.21 -3.54 3.66
CA VAL A 178 -10.64 -3.35 3.37
C VAL A 178 -11.45 -4.60 3.74
N LEU A 179 -10.94 -5.80 3.44
CA LEU A 179 -11.57 -7.07 3.83
C LEU A 179 -11.69 -7.21 5.35
N LEU A 180 -10.64 -6.89 6.10
CA LEU A 180 -10.67 -6.92 7.57
C LEU A 180 -11.65 -5.88 8.15
N ALA A 181 -11.71 -4.68 7.57
CA ALA A 181 -12.68 -3.65 7.97
C ALA A 181 -14.12 -4.13 7.76
N PHE A 182 -14.42 -4.73 6.60
CA PHE A 182 -15.71 -5.32 6.32
C PHE A 182 -16.05 -6.44 7.31
N PHE A 183 -15.13 -7.35 7.57
CA PHE A 183 -15.33 -8.46 8.51
C PHE A 183 -15.58 -7.97 9.94
N TYR A 184 -14.82 -6.97 10.40
CA TYR A 184 -15.05 -6.35 11.69
C TYR A 184 -16.44 -5.69 11.77
N ALA A 185 -16.87 -4.97 10.75
CA ALA A 185 -18.19 -4.35 10.70
C ALA A 185 -19.31 -5.43 10.74
N TYR A 186 -19.12 -6.54 10.02
CA TYR A 186 -20.03 -7.67 10.03
C TYR A 186 -20.17 -8.29 11.45
N LEU A 187 -19.05 -8.56 12.13
CA LEU A 187 -19.06 -9.08 13.50
C LEU A 187 -19.75 -8.13 14.50
N LYS A 188 -19.64 -6.81 14.29
CA LYS A 188 -20.32 -5.83 15.13
C LYS A 188 -21.83 -5.78 14.91
N LYS A 189 -22.30 -6.09 13.72
CA LYS A 189 -23.73 -6.10 13.39
C LYS A 189 -24.42 -7.39 13.85
N TYR A 190 -23.69 -8.50 13.88
CA TYR A 190 -24.19 -9.84 14.25
C TYR A 190 -23.30 -10.42 15.37
N PRO A 191 -23.47 -9.91 16.61
CA PRO A 191 -22.65 -10.32 17.75
C PRO A 191 -22.95 -11.75 18.22
#